data_b115ef4527204ab8366207daceddd576
#
_entry.id   b115ef4527204ab8366207daceddd576
#
_cell.length_a   1.000
_cell.length_b   1.000
_cell.length_c   1.000
_cell.angle_alpha   90.00
_cell.angle_beta   90.00
_cell.angle_gamma   90.00
#
_symmetry.space_group_name_H-M   'P 1'
#
loop_
_entity.id
_entity.type
_entity.pdbx_description
1 polymer ?
#
loop_
_entity_poly.entity_id
_entity_poly.type
_entity_poly.pdbx_seq_one_letter_code
_entity_poly.pdbx_strand_id
1 'polypeptide(L)'
;MEQDPERIAAMMLGLGDSRVLGVGEDDEGLLVEVETPLDVDAVRCPSCGASVVLDGTEELEQPRPPTFGRATVLVWMLRRFRCENAACPVETFVEEVPPLRPA
;
A
#
# COMPACT_ATOMS: atom_id res chain seq x y z
N MET A 1 -9.08 14.40 -21.06
CA MET A 1 -9.84 13.93 -19.87
C MET A 1 -9.36 12.55 -19.50
N GLU A 2 -9.05 12.35 -18.24
CA GLU A 2 -8.64 11.03 -17.76
C GLU A 2 -9.86 10.10 -17.71
N GLN A 3 -9.76 8.93 -18.33
CA GLN A 3 -10.86 7.97 -18.40
C GLN A 3 -10.57 6.66 -17.68
N ASP A 4 -9.35 6.49 -17.15
CA ASP A 4 -8.99 5.30 -16.40
C ASP A 4 -9.60 5.39 -14.98
N PRO A 5 -10.57 4.53 -14.63
CA PRO A 5 -11.25 4.60 -13.34
C PRO A 5 -10.29 4.37 -12.16
N GLU A 6 -9.25 3.56 -12.33
CA GLU A 6 -8.26 3.35 -11.27
C GLU A 6 -7.48 4.62 -10.98
N ARG A 7 -7.12 5.36 -12.02
CA ARG A 7 -6.39 6.59 -11.90
C ARG A 7 -7.24 7.72 -11.33
N ILE A 8 -8.50 7.78 -11.71
CA ILE A 8 -9.47 8.72 -11.14
C ILE A 8 -9.63 8.45 -9.65
N ALA A 9 -9.77 7.17 -9.26
CA ALA A 9 -9.89 6.80 -7.86
C ALA A 9 -8.65 7.21 -7.06
N ALA A 10 -7.45 7.01 -7.61
CA ALA A 10 -6.20 7.41 -6.96
C ALA A 10 -6.17 8.92 -6.73
N MET A 11 -6.58 9.72 -7.69
CA MET A 11 -6.64 11.17 -7.56
C MET A 11 -7.64 11.61 -6.50
N MET A 12 -8.83 11.04 -6.49
CA MET A 12 -9.89 11.40 -5.54
C MET A 12 -9.56 11.00 -4.11
N LEU A 13 -8.81 9.92 -3.91
CA LEU A 13 -8.45 9.42 -2.59
C LEU A 13 -7.16 10.03 -2.05
N GLY A 14 -6.49 10.89 -2.82
CA GLY A 14 -5.25 11.52 -2.41
C GLY A 14 -4.09 10.54 -2.28
N LEU A 15 -4.06 9.51 -3.12
CA LEU A 15 -3.08 8.42 -3.05
C LEU A 15 -1.71 8.80 -3.63
N GLY A 16 -1.61 9.95 -4.30
CA GLY A 16 -0.36 10.40 -4.90
C GLY A 16 0.12 9.43 -5.97
N ASP A 17 1.34 8.92 -5.81
CA ASP A 17 1.95 7.97 -6.76
C ASP A 17 1.55 6.52 -6.49
N SER A 18 0.73 6.26 -5.47
CA SER A 18 0.29 4.91 -5.16
C SER A 18 -0.54 4.32 -6.29
N ARG A 19 -0.37 3.03 -6.50
CA ARG A 19 -0.99 2.31 -7.59
C ARG A 19 -2.28 1.65 -7.13
N VAL A 20 -3.37 1.90 -7.84
CA VAL A 20 -4.64 1.21 -7.58
C VAL A 20 -4.62 -0.13 -8.32
N LEU A 21 -4.74 -1.22 -7.57
CA LEU A 21 -4.74 -2.57 -8.12
C LEU A 21 -6.14 -3.02 -8.53
N GLY A 22 -7.15 -2.55 -7.83
CA GLY A 22 -8.52 -2.91 -8.13
C GLY A 22 -9.50 -2.14 -7.26
N VAL A 23 -10.75 -2.11 -7.69
CA VAL A 23 -11.86 -1.51 -6.94
C VAL A 23 -12.96 -2.53 -6.87
N GLY A 24 -13.33 -2.89 -5.64
CA GLY A 24 -14.47 -3.77 -5.38
C GLY A 24 -15.61 -3.00 -4.75
N GLU A 25 -16.81 -3.53 -4.88
CA GLU A 25 -18.00 -2.95 -4.29
C GLU A 25 -18.82 -4.06 -3.66
N ASP A 26 -19.27 -3.83 -2.42
CA ASP A 26 -20.18 -4.72 -1.73
C ASP A 26 -21.30 -3.93 -1.04
N ASP A 27 -22.12 -4.61 -0.25
CA ASP A 27 -23.25 -3.97 0.45
C ASP A 27 -22.80 -2.94 1.48
N GLU A 28 -21.56 -3.04 1.95
CA GLU A 28 -21.01 -2.14 2.95
C GLU A 28 -20.31 -0.92 2.34
N GLY A 29 -19.94 -0.97 1.06
CA GLY A 29 -19.30 0.16 0.39
C GLY A 29 -18.26 -0.24 -0.63
N LEU A 30 -17.24 0.61 -0.79
CA LEU A 30 -16.16 0.43 -1.74
C LEU A 30 -14.90 -0.09 -1.06
N LEU A 31 -14.28 -1.09 -1.67
CA LEU A 31 -12.95 -1.55 -1.29
C LEU A 31 -11.99 -1.20 -2.42
N VAL A 32 -10.92 -0.48 -2.08
CA VAL A 32 -9.92 -0.06 -3.06
C VAL A 32 -8.59 -0.68 -2.69
N GLU A 33 -8.10 -1.62 -3.49
CA GLU A 33 -6.81 -2.27 -3.29
C GLU A 33 -5.72 -1.41 -3.89
N VAL A 34 -4.69 -1.10 -3.09
CA VAL A 34 -3.62 -0.20 -3.48
C VAL A 34 -2.26 -0.75 -3.08
N GLU A 35 -1.23 -0.35 -3.82
CA GLU A 35 0.16 -0.62 -3.44
C GLU A 35 1.02 0.62 -3.64
N THR A 36 2.16 0.69 -2.95
CA THR A 36 3.12 1.77 -3.14
C THR A 36 4.01 1.50 -4.35
N PRO A 37 4.49 2.57 -5.05
CA PRO A 37 5.47 2.43 -6.12
C PRO A 37 6.85 2.20 -5.50
N LEU A 38 7.17 0.94 -5.20
CA LEU A 38 8.40 0.58 -4.51
C LEU A 38 9.35 -0.14 -5.46
N ASP A 39 10.62 0.33 -5.53
CA ASP A 39 11.68 -0.42 -6.18
C ASP A 39 12.20 -1.46 -5.18
N VAL A 40 11.77 -2.70 -5.35
CA VAL A 40 12.09 -3.80 -4.43
C VAL A 40 13.60 -4.02 -4.33
N ASP A 41 14.34 -3.80 -5.42
CA ASP A 41 15.79 -4.01 -5.44
C ASP A 41 16.55 -2.93 -4.64
N ALA A 42 15.93 -1.80 -4.42
CA ALA A 42 16.51 -0.70 -3.66
C ALA A 42 16.25 -0.78 -2.14
N VAL A 43 15.39 -1.70 -1.72
CA VAL A 43 15.02 -1.81 -0.30
C VAL A 43 16.18 -2.39 0.51
N ARG A 44 16.43 -1.79 1.68
CA ARG A 44 17.44 -2.25 2.63
C ARG A 44 16.84 -2.36 4.02
N CYS A 45 17.44 -3.19 4.86
CA CYS A 45 17.01 -3.33 6.25
C CYS A 45 17.10 -1.98 6.96
N PRO A 46 16.04 -1.50 7.62
CA PRO A 46 16.04 -0.21 8.30
C PRO A 46 16.96 -0.17 9.52
N SER A 47 17.34 -1.33 10.05
CA SER A 47 18.20 -1.41 11.21
C SER A 47 19.68 -1.53 10.86
N CYS A 48 20.05 -2.42 9.93
CA CYS A 48 21.45 -2.71 9.63
C CYS A 48 21.89 -2.33 8.21
N GLY A 49 20.98 -1.94 7.34
CA GLY A 49 21.29 -1.58 5.96
C GLY A 49 21.63 -2.73 5.03
N ALA A 50 21.51 -3.97 5.51
CA ALA A 50 21.80 -5.14 4.70
C ALA A 50 20.74 -5.36 3.62
N SER A 51 21.09 -6.16 2.61
CA SER A 51 20.16 -6.60 1.59
C SER A 51 19.00 -7.38 2.21
N VAL A 52 17.86 -7.34 1.57
CA VAL A 52 16.65 -8.03 2.01
C VAL A 52 16.08 -8.86 0.87
N VAL A 53 15.25 -9.84 1.22
CA VAL A 53 14.49 -10.63 0.26
C VAL A 53 13.00 -10.45 0.51
N LEU A 54 12.23 -10.49 -0.55
CA LEU A 54 10.78 -10.43 -0.46
C LEU A 54 10.27 -11.72 0.18
N ASP A 55 9.49 -11.59 1.25
CA ASP A 55 9.04 -12.72 2.08
C ASP A 55 7.52 -12.71 2.29
N GLY A 56 6.78 -12.33 1.26
CA GLY A 56 5.33 -12.34 1.30
C GLY A 56 4.70 -10.97 1.27
N THR A 57 3.41 -10.93 1.53
CA THR A 57 2.62 -9.70 1.54
C THR A 57 1.69 -9.70 2.74
N GLU A 58 1.31 -8.50 3.18
CA GLU A 58 0.31 -8.30 4.21
C GLU A 58 -0.72 -7.30 3.73
N GLU A 59 -1.95 -7.43 4.22
CA GLU A 59 -3.01 -6.47 3.94
C GLU A 59 -3.24 -5.58 5.15
N LEU A 60 -3.41 -4.29 4.90
CA LEU A 60 -3.77 -3.31 5.93
C LEU A 60 -5.00 -2.55 5.47
N GLU A 61 -6.07 -2.61 6.23
CA GLU A 61 -7.28 -1.85 5.94
C GLU A 61 -7.20 -0.47 6.56
N GLN A 62 -7.56 0.54 5.78
CA GLN A 62 -7.57 1.92 6.23
C GLN A 62 -8.88 2.59 5.82
N PRO A 63 -9.78 2.87 6.78
CA PRO A 63 -11.02 3.60 6.48
C PRO A 63 -10.71 5.01 5.95
N ARG A 64 -11.50 5.45 4.97
CA ARG A 64 -11.38 6.78 4.39
C ARG A 64 -12.74 7.47 4.39
N PRO A 65 -12.78 8.80 4.25
CA PRO A 65 -14.04 9.51 4.04
C PRO A 65 -14.81 8.92 2.85
N PRO A 66 -16.15 8.99 2.86
CA PRO A 66 -16.94 8.42 1.77
C PRO A 66 -16.53 8.96 0.39
N THR A 67 -16.50 8.06 -0.58
CA THR A 67 -16.20 8.36 -1.98
C THR A 67 -17.43 8.00 -2.81
N PHE A 68 -17.87 8.90 -3.66
CA PHE A 68 -19.12 8.72 -4.44
C PHE A 68 -20.33 8.44 -3.53
N GLY A 69 -20.35 9.04 -2.34
CA GLY A 69 -21.45 8.84 -1.37
C GLY A 69 -21.46 7.47 -0.69
N ARG A 70 -20.40 6.68 -0.85
CA ARG A 70 -20.31 5.34 -0.27
C ARG A 70 -19.14 5.25 0.72
N ALA A 71 -19.32 4.46 1.76
CA ALA A 71 -18.23 4.13 2.67
C ALA A 71 -17.07 3.54 1.87
N THR A 72 -15.84 3.96 2.19
CA THR A 72 -14.66 3.58 1.42
C THR A 72 -13.58 3.06 2.36
N VAL A 73 -12.98 1.93 1.99
CA VAL A 73 -11.85 1.35 2.71
C VAL A 73 -10.72 1.13 1.72
N LEU A 74 -9.54 1.65 2.05
CA LEU A 74 -8.33 1.30 1.33
C LEU A 74 -7.78 0.00 1.89
N VAL A 75 -7.43 -0.92 1.01
CA VAL A 75 -6.75 -2.16 1.37
C VAL A 75 -5.34 -2.06 0.82
N TRP A 76 -4.39 -1.78 1.70
CA TRP A 76 -2.98 -1.66 1.33
C TRP A 76 -2.38 -3.05 1.21
N MET A 77 -1.85 -3.37 0.04
CA MET A 77 -1.08 -4.58 -0.22
C MET A 77 0.38 -4.26 0.08
N LEU A 78 0.83 -4.60 1.27
CA LEU A 78 2.18 -4.27 1.75
C LEU A 78 3.11 -5.46 1.54
N ARG A 79 4.31 -5.17 1.06
CA ARG A 79 5.34 -6.19 0.88
C ARG A 79 6.05 -6.43 2.21
N ARG A 80 6.26 -7.70 2.54
CA ARG A 80 7.04 -8.10 3.71
C ARG A 80 8.42 -8.56 3.25
N PHE A 81 9.45 -8.08 3.93
CA PHE A 81 10.85 -8.36 3.63
C PHE A 81 11.51 -9.08 4.79
N ARG A 82 12.48 -9.93 4.47
CA ARG A 82 13.33 -10.59 5.45
C ARG A 82 14.75 -10.09 5.27
N CYS A 83 15.38 -9.69 6.40
CA CYS A 83 16.78 -9.29 6.40
C CYS A 83 17.69 -10.48 6.16
N GLU A 84 18.65 -10.34 5.26
CA GLU A 84 19.62 -11.40 4.95
C GLU A 84 20.78 -11.47 5.96
N ASN A 85 20.89 -10.48 6.84
CA ASN A 85 21.92 -10.48 7.89
C ASN A 85 21.45 -11.27 9.10
N ALA A 86 22.01 -12.47 9.29
CA ALA A 86 21.64 -13.35 10.39
C ALA A 86 21.93 -12.75 11.78
N ALA A 87 22.83 -11.79 11.87
CA ALA A 87 23.17 -11.12 13.14
C ALA A 87 22.25 -9.94 13.44
N CYS A 88 21.36 -9.56 12.53
CA CYS A 88 20.45 -8.44 12.72
C CYS A 88 19.28 -8.85 13.62
N PRO A 89 18.89 -8.04 14.62
CA PRO A 89 17.74 -8.34 15.48
C PRO A 89 16.41 -8.23 14.74
N VAL A 90 16.37 -7.52 13.61
CA VAL A 90 15.19 -7.43 12.76
C VAL A 90 15.19 -8.63 11.82
N GLU A 91 14.26 -9.55 12.04
CA GLU A 91 14.14 -10.73 11.16
C GLU A 91 13.32 -10.40 9.92
N THR A 92 12.15 -9.79 10.11
CA THR A 92 11.25 -9.38 9.04
C THR A 92 10.71 -7.99 9.32
N PHE A 93 10.31 -7.30 8.26
CA PHE A 93 9.62 -6.02 8.37
C PHE A 93 8.71 -5.83 7.18
N VAL A 94 7.72 -4.95 7.33
CA VAL A 94 6.75 -4.62 6.30
C VAL A 94 6.99 -3.19 5.84
N GLU A 95 6.81 -2.91 4.55
CA GLU A 95 6.93 -1.54 4.04
C GLU A 95 5.92 -0.62 4.74
N GLU A 96 6.28 0.65 4.85
CA GLU A 96 5.43 1.63 5.51
C GLU A 96 4.33 2.13 4.59
N VAL A 97 3.14 2.36 5.16
CA VAL A 97 2.06 3.02 4.45
C VAL A 97 2.41 4.50 4.34
N PRO A 98 2.41 5.08 3.13
CA PRO A 98 2.71 6.50 2.98
C PRO A 98 1.61 7.35 3.63
N PRO A 99 1.96 8.55 4.17
CA PRO A 99 0.96 9.44 4.70
C PRO A 99 0.03 9.92 3.58
N LEU A 100 -1.29 9.81 3.80
CA LEU A 100 -2.29 10.25 2.85
C LEU A 100 -2.71 11.67 3.17
N ARG A 101 -2.99 12.44 2.12
CA ARG A 101 -3.55 13.78 2.30
C ARG A 101 -4.98 13.66 2.79
N PRO A 102 -5.44 14.57 3.66
CA PRO A 102 -6.85 14.62 4.02
C PRO A 102 -7.71 14.79 2.76
N ALA A 103 -8.78 14.04 2.70
CA ALA A 103 -9.70 14.13 1.57
C ALA A 103 -10.58 15.37 1.71
#